data_53157624102f8ed9fe12f0cf3794aa43
#
_entry.id   53157624102f8ed9fe12f0cf3794aa43
#
_cell.length_a   1.000
_cell.length_b   1.000
_cell.length_c   1.000
_cell.angle_alpha   90.00
_cell.angle_beta   90.00
_cell.angle_gamma   90.00
#
_symmetry.space_group_name_H-M   'P 1'
#
loop_
_entity.id
_entity.type
_entity.pdbx_description
1 polymer ?
#
loop_
_entity_poly.entity_id
_entity_poly.type
_entity_poly.pdbx_seq_one_letter_code
_entity_poly.pdbx_strand_id
1 'polypeptide(L)'
;ISAIAQIKDIFDIDLSKCKLMNLEYGVNINPIINVTDLINNLIYHEKRQFTRPTTYFNFKLAGNEAYKQIKAYDKSVQFPHECENTFRFEVRSRQSKFIHSLGLFTLNDLTLLENYNILIASLLKEWDNVLLFDTSKNIDAKFFNSVFWEDILKNGNRNKFNNQKKLYYKKLGSNNLHSTIRNIIERKSKYLKCVHIPTITKVETAQIRISF
;
A
#
# COMPACT_ATOMS: atom_id res chain seq x y z
N ILE A 1 12.51 12.26 3.81
CA ILE A 1 13.45 13.34 3.41
C ILE A 1 14.59 13.42 4.42
N SER A 2 14.34 13.60 5.72
CA SER A 2 15.41 13.74 6.72
C SER A 2 16.38 12.55 6.75
N ALA A 3 15.90 11.32 6.69
CA ALA A 3 16.77 10.14 6.68
C ALA A 3 17.68 10.10 5.44
N ILE A 4 17.15 10.48 4.26
CA ILE A 4 17.96 10.55 3.03
C ILE A 4 19.01 11.65 3.13
N ALA A 5 18.68 12.81 3.70
CA ALA A 5 19.62 13.88 3.95
C ALA A 5 20.74 13.44 4.91
N GLN A 6 20.40 12.76 6.00
CA GLN A 6 21.38 12.20 6.94
C GLN A 6 22.32 11.17 6.25
N ILE A 7 21.78 10.28 5.42
CA ILE A 7 22.59 9.31 4.67
C ILE A 7 23.57 10.05 3.75
N LYS A 8 23.08 11.08 3.02
CA LYS A 8 23.94 11.93 2.17
C LYS A 8 25.09 12.54 2.98
N ASP A 9 24.78 13.13 4.13
CA ASP A 9 25.77 13.85 4.95
C ASP A 9 26.77 12.89 5.63
N ILE A 10 26.32 11.69 6.06
CA ILE A 10 27.19 10.69 6.71
C ILE A 10 28.17 10.05 5.70
N PHE A 11 27.70 9.76 4.51
CA PHE A 11 28.45 8.98 3.53
C PHE A 11 29.02 9.82 2.38
N ASP A 12 28.80 11.14 2.38
CA ASP A 12 29.22 12.09 1.33
C ASP A 12 28.87 11.59 -0.09
N ILE A 13 27.62 11.14 -0.28
CA ILE A 13 27.16 10.57 -1.53
C ILE A 13 26.37 11.57 -2.38
N ASP A 14 26.56 11.50 -3.69
CA ASP A 14 25.73 12.22 -4.66
C ASP A 14 24.43 11.44 -4.91
N LEU A 15 23.31 11.91 -4.32
CA LEU A 15 22.01 11.28 -4.43
C LEU A 15 21.51 11.14 -5.88
N SER A 16 21.96 12.01 -6.79
CA SER A 16 21.60 11.96 -8.22
C SER A 16 22.22 10.76 -8.95
N LYS A 17 23.30 10.21 -8.41
CA LYS A 17 23.97 9.00 -8.92
C LYS A 17 23.46 7.71 -8.30
N CYS A 18 22.72 7.80 -7.21
CA CYS A 18 22.17 6.64 -6.49
C CYS A 18 20.86 6.17 -7.14
N LYS A 19 20.92 5.14 -7.97
CA LYS A 19 19.77 4.59 -8.69
C LYS A 19 18.77 3.92 -7.77
N LEU A 20 17.47 4.13 -7.99
CA LEU A 20 16.40 3.42 -7.30
C LEU A 20 16.17 2.05 -7.95
N MET A 21 16.58 0.99 -7.26
CA MET A 21 16.42 -0.38 -7.71
C MET A 21 15.27 -1.11 -7.01
N ASN A 22 14.95 -0.69 -5.78
CA ASN A 22 13.90 -1.26 -4.95
C ASN A 22 13.19 -0.12 -4.21
N LEU A 23 11.86 -0.17 -4.20
CA LEU A 23 11.04 0.81 -3.47
C LEU A 23 9.83 0.12 -2.86
N GLU A 24 9.57 0.44 -1.61
CA GLU A 24 8.37 0.03 -0.90
C GLU A 24 7.72 1.29 -0.28
N TYR A 25 6.45 1.51 -0.57
CA TYR A 25 5.70 2.64 -0.04
C TYR A 25 4.27 2.23 0.28
N GLY A 26 3.69 2.83 1.29
CA GLY A 26 2.37 2.46 1.75
C GLY A 26 1.87 3.35 2.87
N VAL A 27 0.71 3.00 3.41
CA VAL A 27 0.04 3.77 4.45
C VAL A 27 -0.52 2.85 5.53
N ASN A 28 -0.43 3.29 6.78
CA ASN A 28 -1.14 2.70 7.90
C ASN A 28 -2.45 3.45 8.11
N ILE A 29 -3.54 2.73 8.20
CA ILE A 29 -4.86 3.29 8.49
C ILE A 29 -5.56 2.50 9.59
N ASN A 30 -6.48 3.14 10.30
CA ASN A 30 -7.40 2.48 11.21
C ASN A 30 -8.75 2.37 10.49
N PRO A 31 -9.12 1.18 9.99
CA PRO A 31 -10.38 0.99 9.28
C PRO A 31 -11.56 1.00 10.26
N ILE A 32 -12.77 1.22 9.73
CA ILE A 32 -14.02 1.20 10.50
C ILE A 32 -14.48 -0.20 10.91
N ILE A 33 -13.84 -1.25 10.38
CA ILE A 33 -14.09 -2.67 10.69
C ILE A 33 -12.81 -3.29 11.24
N ASN A 34 -12.94 -4.49 11.78
CA ASN A 34 -11.77 -5.26 12.22
C ASN A 34 -10.82 -5.52 11.04
N VAL A 35 -9.51 -5.34 11.27
CA VAL A 35 -8.49 -5.51 10.22
C VAL A 35 -8.45 -6.94 9.69
N THR A 36 -8.67 -7.94 10.54
CA THR A 36 -8.75 -9.34 10.11
C THR A 36 -9.88 -9.57 9.13
N ASP A 37 -11.06 -8.97 9.37
CA ASP A 37 -12.20 -9.06 8.46
C ASP A 37 -11.91 -8.33 7.15
N LEU A 38 -11.30 -7.14 7.22
CA LEU A 38 -10.88 -6.42 6.02
C LEU A 38 -9.93 -7.25 5.16
N ILE A 39 -8.92 -7.88 5.77
CA ILE A 39 -7.95 -8.72 5.06
C ILE A 39 -8.62 -9.96 4.48
N ASN A 40 -9.53 -10.60 5.22
CA ASN A 40 -10.27 -11.76 4.73
C ASN A 40 -11.06 -11.44 3.47
N ASN A 41 -11.65 -10.25 3.41
CA ASN A 41 -12.49 -9.77 2.31
C ASN A 41 -11.70 -9.28 1.09
N LEU A 42 -10.37 -9.18 1.14
CA LEU A 42 -9.51 -8.90 -0.03
C LEU A 42 -9.43 -10.16 -0.92
N ILE A 43 -9.94 -10.09 -2.14
CA ILE A 43 -10.04 -11.26 -3.02
C ILE A 43 -9.07 -11.18 -4.20
N TYR A 44 -9.12 -10.10 -4.96
CA TYR A 44 -8.24 -9.91 -6.12
C TYR A 44 -7.66 -8.49 -6.13
N HIS A 45 -6.44 -8.40 -6.64
CA HIS A 45 -5.85 -7.15 -7.12
C HIS A 45 -5.66 -7.29 -8.64
N GLU A 46 -6.26 -6.38 -9.40
CA GLU A 46 -6.41 -6.56 -10.86
C GLU A 46 -7.09 -7.91 -11.17
N LYS A 47 -6.31 -8.86 -11.70
CA LYS A 47 -6.77 -10.24 -12.01
C LYS A 47 -6.01 -11.30 -11.21
N ARG A 48 -5.19 -10.91 -10.24
CA ARG A 48 -4.39 -11.79 -9.41
C ARG A 48 -5.04 -11.95 -8.05
N GLN A 49 -5.27 -13.17 -7.66
CA GLN A 49 -5.84 -13.48 -6.36
C GLN A 49 -4.88 -13.05 -5.25
N PHE A 50 -5.44 -12.51 -4.18
CA PHE A 50 -4.70 -12.32 -2.95
C PHE A 50 -4.43 -13.68 -2.31
N THR A 51 -3.16 -14.00 -2.12
CA THR A 51 -2.70 -15.23 -1.46
C THR A 51 -2.17 -14.93 -0.07
N ARG A 52 -2.25 -15.90 0.84
CA ARG A 52 -1.65 -15.82 2.17
C ARG A 52 -0.32 -16.55 2.15
N PRO A 53 0.78 -15.92 2.58
CA PRO A 53 1.99 -16.66 2.93
C PRO A 53 1.68 -17.65 4.06
N THR A 54 2.26 -18.83 4.01
CA THR A 54 2.01 -19.92 4.97
C THR A 54 2.31 -19.57 6.43
N THR A 55 3.13 -18.55 6.68
CA THR A 55 3.64 -18.19 8.02
C THR A 55 2.87 -17.04 8.70
N TYR A 56 1.99 -16.30 7.98
CA TYR A 56 1.32 -15.12 8.56
C TYR A 56 -0.18 -15.12 8.27
N PHE A 57 -1.00 -15.27 9.30
CA PHE A 57 -2.47 -15.35 9.18
C PHE A 57 -3.11 -14.04 8.72
N ASN A 58 -2.63 -12.90 9.19
CA ASN A 58 -3.19 -11.58 8.90
C ASN A 58 -2.38 -10.82 7.85
N PHE A 59 -1.95 -11.54 6.81
CA PHE A 59 -1.14 -10.98 5.73
C PHE A 59 -1.57 -11.56 4.39
N LYS A 60 -1.80 -10.71 3.40
CA LYS A 60 -2.11 -11.11 2.02
C LYS A 60 -1.21 -10.41 1.01
N LEU A 61 -0.89 -11.12 -0.05
CA LEU A 61 -0.08 -10.64 -1.18
C LEU A 61 -0.84 -10.81 -2.48
N ALA A 62 -0.67 -9.87 -3.40
CA ALA A 62 -1.08 -10.01 -4.80
C ALA A 62 -0.02 -9.40 -5.73
N GLY A 63 0.10 -9.93 -6.94
CA GLY A 63 1.01 -9.38 -7.94
C GLY A 63 2.30 -10.19 -8.12
N ASN A 64 3.24 -9.62 -8.88
CA ASN A 64 4.54 -10.20 -9.17
C ASN A 64 5.59 -9.53 -8.30
N GLU A 65 6.27 -10.30 -7.46
CA GLU A 65 7.27 -9.78 -6.53
C GLU A 65 8.40 -9.01 -7.22
N ALA A 66 8.82 -9.45 -8.40
CA ALA A 66 9.87 -8.79 -9.14
C ALA A 66 9.44 -7.42 -9.67
N TYR A 67 8.25 -7.32 -10.28
CA TYR A 67 7.79 -6.08 -10.92
C TYR A 67 7.01 -5.18 -9.94
N LYS A 68 5.86 -5.66 -9.46
CA LYS A 68 4.98 -4.94 -8.53
C LYS A 68 4.19 -5.93 -7.69
N GLN A 69 4.28 -5.84 -6.39
CA GLN A 69 3.56 -6.63 -5.42
C GLN A 69 2.76 -5.73 -4.49
N ILE A 70 1.51 -6.08 -4.28
CA ILE A 70 0.65 -5.44 -3.28
C ILE A 70 0.70 -6.26 -2.00
N LYS A 71 0.91 -5.60 -0.88
CA LYS A 71 0.91 -6.20 0.46
C LYS A 71 -0.20 -5.56 1.27
N ALA A 72 -0.96 -6.39 1.95
CA ALA A 72 -2.06 -5.96 2.82
C ALA A 72 -2.01 -6.78 4.10
N TYR A 73 -1.81 -6.13 5.24
CA TYR A 73 -1.64 -6.84 6.50
C TYR A 73 -2.02 -6.03 7.74
N ASP A 74 -2.20 -6.78 8.83
CA ASP A 74 -2.43 -6.24 10.16
C ASP A 74 -1.11 -5.82 10.79
N LYS A 75 -0.92 -4.51 10.92
CA LYS A 75 0.26 -3.94 11.56
C LYS A 75 0.27 -4.17 13.07
N SER A 76 -0.90 -4.34 13.68
CA SER A 76 -1.04 -4.59 15.13
C SER A 76 -0.40 -5.92 15.54
N VAL A 77 -0.40 -6.93 14.66
CA VAL A 77 0.29 -8.20 14.91
C VAL A 77 1.80 -8.02 14.97
N GLN A 78 2.35 -7.12 14.17
CA GLN A 78 3.77 -6.85 14.14
C GLN A 78 4.24 -5.94 15.31
N PHE A 79 3.37 -5.01 15.74
CA PHE A 79 3.67 -4.02 16.78
C PHE A 79 2.47 -3.91 17.75
N PRO A 80 2.23 -4.95 18.58
CA PRO A 80 1.01 -5.02 19.40
C PRO A 80 0.93 -3.94 20.49
N HIS A 81 2.06 -3.36 20.89
CA HIS A 81 2.10 -2.29 21.91
C HIS A 81 1.97 -0.88 21.31
N GLU A 82 2.13 -0.73 19.99
CA GLU A 82 2.17 0.58 19.32
C GLU A 82 0.97 0.80 18.38
N CYS A 83 0.36 -0.28 17.92
CA CYS A 83 -0.70 -0.25 16.92
C CYS A 83 -1.89 -1.09 17.36
N GLU A 84 -3.08 -0.50 17.31
CA GLU A 84 -4.34 -1.20 17.52
C GLU A 84 -5.19 -1.10 16.25
N ASN A 85 -5.78 -2.23 15.83
CA ASN A 85 -6.64 -2.33 14.64
C ASN A 85 -6.09 -1.56 13.43
N THR A 86 -4.80 -1.75 13.13
CA THR A 86 -4.07 -0.97 12.13
C THR A 86 -3.83 -1.79 10.87
N PHE A 87 -4.52 -1.42 9.80
CA PHE A 87 -4.34 -1.99 8.47
C PHE A 87 -3.23 -1.27 7.72
N ARG A 88 -2.28 -2.02 7.18
CA ARG A 88 -1.26 -1.49 6.27
C ARG A 88 -1.51 -1.99 4.85
N PHE A 89 -1.53 -1.03 3.94
CA PHE A 89 -1.59 -1.27 2.50
C PHE A 89 -0.35 -0.68 1.86
N GLU A 90 0.42 -1.49 1.14
CA GLU A 90 1.68 -1.07 0.52
C GLU A 90 1.91 -1.68 -0.85
N VAL A 91 2.66 -0.93 -1.64
CA VAL A 91 3.17 -1.31 -2.96
C VAL A 91 4.67 -1.52 -2.84
N ARG A 92 5.14 -2.67 -3.29
CA ARG A 92 6.55 -3.04 -3.32
C ARG A 92 6.99 -3.33 -4.73
N SER A 93 8.14 -2.81 -5.13
CA SER A 93 8.84 -3.19 -6.35
C SER A 93 10.28 -3.56 -6.03
N ARG A 94 10.72 -4.72 -6.49
CA ARG A 94 12.12 -5.17 -6.36
C ARG A 94 12.94 -4.89 -7.63
N GLN A 95 12.33 -4.27 -8.63
CA GLN A 95 13.00 -3.91 -9.88
C GLN A 95 12.71 -2.46 -10.25
N SER A 96 13.70 -1.80 -10.79
CA SER A 96 13.62 -0.41 -11.22
C SER A 96 12.54 -0.13 -12.26
N LYS A 97 12.16 -1.12 -13.08
CA LYS A 97 11.21 -0.94 -14.19
C LYS A 97 9.87 -0.33 -13.76
N PHE A 98 9.27 -0.79 -12.66
CA PHE A 98 8.04 -0.20 -12.15
C PHE A 98 8.30 1.19 -11.59
N ILE A 99 9.38 1.35 -10.81
CA ILE A 99 9.76 2.61 -10.17
C ILE A 99 10.00 3.69 -11.25
N HIS A 100 10.74 3.33 -12.31
CA HIS A 100 11.00 4.23 -13.45
C HIS A 100 9.73 4.58 -14.22
N SER A 101 8.74 3.68 -14.28
CA SER A 101 7.43 3.99 -14.88
C SER A 101 6.63 5.05 -14.09
N LEU A 102 7.01 5.30 -12.85
CA LEU A 102 6.48 6.40 -12.04
C LEU A 102 7.26 7.71 -12.21
N GLY A 103 8.33 7.71 -13.02
CA GLY A 103 9.20 8.87 -13.19
C GLY A 103 10.23 9.05 -12.07
N LEU A 104 10.47 8.01 -11.25
CA LEU A 104 11.44 8.03 -10.16
C LEU A 104 12.65 7.19 -10.55
N PHE A 105 13.84 7.78 -10.59
CA PHE A 105 15.05 7.13 -11.10
C PHE A 105 16.16 7.03 -10.06
N THR A 106 16.29 8.08 -9.24
CA THR A 106 17.41 8.24 -8.30
C THR A 106 16.91 8.52 -6.90
N LEU A 107 17.79 8.38 -5.92
CA LEU A 107 17.48 8.70 -4.53
C LEU A 107 17.16 10.20 -4.35
N ASN A 108 17.71 11.06 -5.21
CA ASN A 108 17.39 12.49 -5.23
C ASN A 108 15.91 12.74 -5.51
N ASP A 109 15.25 11.93 -6.35
CA ASP A 109 13.82 12.09 -6.65
C ASP A 109 12.93 11.88 -5.40
N LEU A 110 13.40 11.10 -4.43
CA LEU A 110 12.69 10.91 -3.16
C LEU A 110 12.88 12.06 -2.16
N THR A 111 13.72 13.03 -2.45
CA THR A 111 13.87 14.26 -1.65
C THR A 111 12.87 15.34 -2.05
N LEU A 112 12.29 15.23 -3.25
CA LEU A 112 11.35 16.19 -3.81
C LEU A 112 9.92 15.90 -3.30
N LEU A 113 9.34 16.86 -2.60
CA LEU A 113 8.00 16.72 -1.98
C LEU A 113 6.90 16.45 -3.03
N GLU A 114 7.04 17.00 -4.23
CA GLU A 114 6.13 16.79 -5.36
C GLU A 114 6.03 15.33 -5.78
N ASN A 115 7.13 14.58 -5.72
CA ASN A 115 7.17 13.17 -6.08
C ASN A 115 6.36 12.27 -5.12
N TYR A 116 6.09 12.73 -3.91
CA TYR A 116 5.16 12.06 -3.01
C TYR A 116 3.72 12.07 -3.53
N ASN A 117 3.32 13.05 -4.36
CA ASN A 117 2.02 13.04 -5.04
C ASN A 117 1.93 11.87 -6.02
N ILE A 118 3.03 11.56 -6.70
CA ILE A 118 3.12 10.42 -7.63
C ILE A 118 2.93 9.12 -6.87
N LEU A 119 3.62 8.96 -5.74
CA LEU A 119 3.49 7.77 -4.90
C LEU A 119 2.08 7.63 -4.31
N ILE A 120 1.47 8.72 -3.85
CA ILE A 120 0.08 8.72 -3.35
C ILE A 120 -0.90 8.35 -4.46
N ALA A 121 -0.78 8.97 -5.64
CA ALA A 121 -1.63 8.65 -6.78
C ALA A 121 -1.49 7.19 -7.22
N SER A 122 -0.26 6.67 -7.21
CA SER A 122 0.01 5.26 -7.47
C SER A 122 -0.64 4.36 -6.42
N LEU A 123 -0.51 4.68 -5.12
CA LEU A 123 -1.10 3.90 -4.04
C LEU A 123 -2.63 3.84 -4.15
N LEU A 124 -3.29 4.97 -4.44
CA LEU A 124 -4.73 5.05 -4.65
C LEU A 124 -5.17 4.25 -5.88
N LYS A 125 -4.43 4.34 -6.99
CA LYS A 125 -4.67 3.54 -8.20
C LYS A 125 -4.59 2.04 -7.91
N GLU A 126 -3.61 1.63 -7.12
CA GLU A 126 -3.50 0.21 -6.75
C GLU A 126 -4.64 -0.22 -5.82
N TRP A 127 -5.12 0.65 -4.92
CA TRP A 127 -6.33 0.37 -4.15
C TRP A 127 -7.57 0.27 -5.05
N ASP A 128 -7.74 1.16 -6.03
CA ASP A 128 -8.85 1.11 -6.99
C ASP A 128 -8.87 -0.20 -7.81
N ASN A 129 -7.73 -0.88 -7.93
CA ASN A 129 -7.61 -2.18 -8.57
C ASN A 129 -7.99 -3.38 -7.68
N VAL A 130 -8.19 -3.17 -6.38
CA VAL A 130 -8.62 -4.21 -5.45
C VAL A 130 -10.07 -4.62 -5.73
N LEU A 131 -10.36 -5.92 -5.67
CA LEU A 131 -11.70 -6.46 -5.47
C LEU A 131 -11.82 -6.84 -4.00
N LEU A 132 -12.69 -6.12 -3.29
CA LEU A 132 -12.97 -6.29 -1.87
C LEU A 132 -14.44 -6.70 -1.69
N PHE A 133 -14.70 -7.77 -0.95
CA PHE A 133 -16.06 -8.14 -0.58
C PHE A 133 -16.58 -7.19 0.51
N ASP A 134 -17.80 -6.69 0.30
CA ASP A 134 -18.53 -5.89 1.29
C ASP A 134 -19.80 -6.66 1.70
N THR A 135 -19.65 -7.53 2.67
CA THR A 135 -20.71 -8.40 3.16
C THR A 135 -21.80 -7.66 3.98
N SER A 136 -21.59 -6.37 4.25
CA SER A 136 -22.60 -5.52 4.89
C SER A 136 -23.75 -5.14 3.97
N LYS A 137 -23.59 -5.34 2.66
CA LYS A 137 -24.56 -4.95 1.64
C LYS A 137 -25.33 -6.16 1.13
N ASN A 138 -26.65 -5.98 1.04
CA ASN A 138 -27.55 -6.99 0.47
C ASN A 138 -27.60 -6.84 -1.06
N ILE A 139 -26.72 -7.58 -1.76
CA ILE A 139 -26.70 -7.68 -3.19
C ILE A 139 -26.68 -9.17 -3.60
N ASP A 140 -26.75 -9.44 -4.91
CA ASP A 140 -26.74 -10.78 -5.48
C ASP A 140 -25.58 -11.64 -4.92
N ALA A 141 -25.91 -12.75 -4.26
CA ALA A 141 -24.97 -13.62 -3.54
C ALA A 141 -23.80 -14.15 -4.39
N LYS A 142 -24.00 -14.24 -5.71
CA LYS A 142 -22.92 -14.67 -6.64
C LYS A 142 -21.67 -13.80 -6.53
N PHE A 143 -21.81 -12.50 -6.23
CA PHE A 143 -20.68 -11.58 -6.11
C PHE A 143 -19.81 -11.83 -4.89
N PHE A 144 -20.32 -12.54 -3.88
CA PHE A 144 -19.55 -12.95 -2.70
C PHE A 144 -18.96 -14.36 -2.82
N ASN A 145 -19.10 -14.98 -3.98
CA ASN A 145 -18.57 -16.31 -4.25
C ASN A 145 -17.25 -16.21 -5.04
N SER A 146 -16.15 -16.68 -4.44
CA SER A 146 -14.83 -16.70 -5.08
C SER A 146 -14.81 -17.52 -6.38
N VAL A 147 -15.57 -18.64 -6.42
CA VAL A 147 -15.67 -19.51 -7.60
C VAL A 147 -16.26 -18.75 -8.81
N PHE A 148 -17.24 -17.87 -8.59
CA PHE A 148 -17.77 -17.00 -9.64
C PHE A 148 -16.67 -16.12 -10.28
N TRP A 149 -15.79 -15.55 -9.49
CA TRP A 149 -14.72 -14.71 -9.99
C TRP A 149 -13.61 -15.52 -10.67
N GLU A 150 -13.31 -16.71 -10.13
CA GLU A 150 -12.36 -17.65 -10.74
C GLU A 150 -12.85 -18.12 -12.12
N ASP A 151 -14.13 -18.46 -12.24
CA ASP A 151 -14.72 -18.86 -13.51
C ASP A 151 -14.64 -17.73 -14.55
N ILE A 152 -14.93 -16.49 -14.14
CA ILE A 152 -14.79 -15.33 -15.02
C ILE A 152 -13.35 -15.15 -15.51
N LEU A 153 -12.36 -15.43 -14.67
CA LEU A 153 -10.95 -15.32 -15.04
C LEU A 153 -10.48 -16.46 -15.93
N LYS A 154 -10.97 -17.69 -15.71
CA LYS A 154 -10.61 -18.89 -16.49
C LYS A 154 -11.31 -18.91 -17.85
N ASN A 155 -12.62 -18.66 -17.86
CA ASN A 155 -13.48 -18.87 -19.02
C ASN A 155 -13.96 -17.57 -19.67
N GLY A 156 -13.61 -16.42 -19.11
CA GLY A 156 -14.00 -15.10 -19.62
C GLY A 156 -12.96 -14.46 -20.53
N ASN A 157 -13.42 -13.54 -21.36
CA ASN A 157 -12.50 -12.68 -22.11
C ASN A 157 -11.84 -11.63 -21.19
N ARG A 158 -10.82 -10.94 -21.72
CA ARG A 158 -10.02 -9.97 -20.97
C ARG A 158 -10.85 -8.90 -20.25
N ASN A 159 -12.01 -8.51 -20.81
CA ASN A 159 -12.82 -7.42 -20.28
C ASN A 159 -13.91 -7.89 -19.33
N LYS A 160 -14.27 -9.19 -19.33
CA LYS A 160 -15.38 -9.74 -18.55
C LYS A 160 -15.19 -9.51 -17.05
N PHE A 161 -13.98 -9.76 -16.52
CA PHE A 161 -13.66 -9.51 -15.11
C PHE A 161 -13.86 -8.04 -14.73
N ASN A 162 -13.30 -7.12 -15.50
CA ASN A 162 -13.41 -5.69 -15.21
C ASN A 162 -14.86 -5.19 -15.29
N ASN A 163 -15.65 -5.69 -16.25
CA ASN A 163 -17.06 -5.35 -16.39
C ASN A 163 -17.88 -5.88 -15.21
N GLN A 164 -17.63 -7.10 -14.77
CA GLN A 164 -18.31 -7.65 -13.59
C GLN A 164 -17.88 -6.94 -12.30
N LYS A 165 -16.60 -6.58 -12.15
CA LYS A 165 -16.11 -5.76 -11.03
C LYS A 165 -16.80 -4.38 -11.00
N LYS A 166 -16.94 -3.72 -12.15
CA LYS A 166 -17.68 -2.44 -12.24
C LYS A 166 -19.15 -2.62 -11.86
N LEU A 167 -19.80 -3.69 -12.34
CA LEU A 167 -21.18 -3.99 -11.98
C LEU A 167 -21.36 -4.25 -10.49
N TYR A 168 -20.44 -5.02 -9.90
CA TYR A 168 -20.40 -5.29 -8.47
C TYR A 168 -20.36 -3.99 -7.67
N TYR A 169 -19.40 -3.09 -7.93
CA TYR A 169 -19.30 -1.82 -7.21
C TYR A 169 -20.47 -0.87 -7.50
N LYS A 170 -21.04 -0.90 -8.71
CA LYS A 170 -22.26 -0.16 -9.02
C LYS A 170 -23.44 -0.62 -8.14
N LYS A 171 -23.59 -1.93 -7.93
CA LYS A 171 -24.64 -2.51 -7.06
C LYS A 171 -24.43 -2.19 -5.58
N LEU A 172 -23.19 -2.12 -5.11
CA LEU A 172 -22.86 -1.73 -3.74
C LEU A 172 -23.18 -0.24 -3.45
N GLY A 173 -23.22 0.60 -4.51
CA GLY A 173 -23.39 2.04 -4.36
C GLY A 173 -22.12 2.77 -3.91
N SER A 174 -22.22 4.08 -3.72
CA SER A 174 -21.08 4.94 -3.38
C SER A 174 -20.56 4.73 -1.95
N ASN A 175 -21.45 4.40 -1.01
CA ASN A 175 -21.11 4.20 0.41
C ASN A 175 -20.81 2.72 0.71
N ASN A 176 -19.83 2.15 0.04
CA ASN A 176 -19.36 0.79 0.23
C ASN A 176 -18.03 0.77 0.98
N LEU A 177 -17.65 -0.39 1.51
CA LEU A 177 -16.42 -0.57 2.27
C LEU A 177 -15.18 -0.18 1.47
N HIS A 178 -15.10 -0.55 0.18
CA HIS A 178 -13.96 -0.20 -0.68
C HIS A 178 -13.77 1.33 -0.81
N SER A 179 -14.85 2.07 -1.08
CA SER A 179 -14.80 3.53 -1.17
C SER A 179 -14.48 4.19 0.16
N THR A 180 -15.00 3.65 1.27
CA THR A 180 -14.69 4.14 2.61
C THR A 180 -13.20 3.99 2.94
N ILE A 181 -12.62 2.80 2.71
CA ILE A 181 -11.19 2.57 2.93
C ILE A 181 -10.35 3.45 2.00
N ARG A 182 -10.73 3.59 0.72
CA ARG A 182 -10.08 4.48 -0.23
C ARG A 182 -9.98 5.93 0.29
N ASN A 183 -11.09 6.45 0.81
CA ASN A 183 -11.13 7.82 1.35
C ASN A 183 -10.23 7.96 2.60
N ILE A 184 -10.16 6.94 3.44
CA ILE A 184 -9.25 6.93 4.61
C ILE A 184 -7.79 6.93 4.13
N ILE A 185 -7.42 6.10 3.14
CA ILE A 185 -6.10 6.06 2.53
C ILE A 185 -5.73 7.45 1.98
N GLU A 186 -6.61 8.06 1.18
CA GLU A 186 -6.38 9.36 0.58
C GLU A 186 -6.16 10.45 1.63
N ARG A 187 -7.06 10.53 2.62
CA ARG A 187 -6.96 11.50 3.72
C ARG A 187 -5.67 11.33 4.51
N LYS A 188 -5.32 10.08 4.89
CA LYS A 188 -4.10 9.79 5.66
C LYS A 188 -2.85 10.13 4.85
N SER A 189 -2.84 9.83 3.56
CA SER A 189 -1.71 10.11 2.68
C SER A 189 -1.50 11.62 2.51
N LYS A 190 -2.57 12.41 2.39
CA LYS A 190 -2.49 13.87 2.37
C LYS A 190 -1.95 14.43 3.68
N TYR A 191 -2.41 13.89 4.81
CA TYR A 191 -1.93 14.29 6.14
C TYR A 191 -0.43 14.06 6.30
N LEU A 192 0.10 12.93 5.85
CA LEU A 192 1.53 12.61 5.94
C LEU A 192 2.42 13.61 5.18
N LYS A 193 1.90 14.29 4.16
CA LYS A 193 2.62 15.38 3.46
C LYS A 193 2.68 16.68 4.25
N CYS A 194 1.71 16.92 5.11
CA CYS A 194 1.60 18.14 5.89
C CYS A 194 2.33 18.06 7.24
N VAL A 195 2.85 16.90 7.62
CA VAL A 195 3.62 16.76 8.86
C VAL A 195 4.94 17.52 8.68
N HIS A 196 5.04 18.67 9.33
CA HIS A 196 6.31 19.37 9.53
C HIS A 196 7.20 18.43 10.34
N ILE A 197 8.26 17.94 9.72
CA ILE A 197 9.35 17.30 10.48
C ILE A 197 9.97 18.45 11.27
N PRO A 198 9.89 18.44 12.62
CA PRO A 198 10.55 19.48 13.40
C PRO A 198 12.01 19.48 12.98
N THR A 199 12.52 20.64 12.58
CA THR A 199 13.95 20.84 12.34
C THR A 199 14.62 20.43 13.63
N ILE A 200 15.39 19.35 13.62
CA ILE A 200 16.19 18.95 14.76
C ILE A 200 17.23 20.07 14.90
N THR A 201 16.91 21.04 15.75
CA THR A 201 17.91 21.96 16.27
C THR A 201 18.98 21.06 16.88
N LYS A 202 20.23 21.25 16.44
CA LYS A 202 21.42 20.51 16.87
C LYS A 202 21.27 20.07 18.32
N VAL A 203 21.07 18.78 18.54
CA VAL A 203 21.22 18.18 19.86
C VAL A 203 22.72 18.34 20.17
N GLU A 204 23.03 19.13 21.16
CA GLU A 204 24.38 19.22 21.72
C GLU A 204 24.88 17.78 21.91
N THR A 205 26.01 17.49 21.33
CA THR A 205 26.73 16.23 21.45
C THR A 205 27.03 15.98 22.91
N ALA A 206 26.15 15.26 23.61
CA ALA A 206 26.48 14.70 24.90
C ALA A 206 27.61 13.69 24.64
N GLN A 207 28.80 14.04 25.12
CA GLN A 207 29.99 13.20 25.10
C GLN A 207 29.67 11.89 25.85
N ILE A 208 29.49 10.80 25.12
CA ILE A 208 29.49 9.46 25.72
C ILE A 208 30.94 9.16 26.09
N ARG A 209 31.29 9.31 27.34
CA ARG A 209 32.53 8.76 27.91
C ARG A 209 32.35 7.26 28.02
N ILE A 210 32.97 6.51 27.12
CA ILE A 210 33.18 5.06 27.26
C ILE A 210 34.41 4.93 28.18
N SER A 211 34.21 4.51 29.44
CA SER A 211 35.29 4.00 30.31
C SER A 211 35.48 2.53 29.99
N PHE A 212 36.70 2.13 29.61
CA PHE A 212 37.16 0.76 29.46
C PHE A 212 37.40 0.13 30.85
#